data_ae474c6e5799516fcdd19b0aa7f2096b
#
_entry.id   ae474c6e5799516fcdd19b0aa7f2096b
#
_cell.length_a   1.000
_cell.length_b   1.000
_cell.length_c   1.000
_cell.angle_alpha   90.00
_cell.angle_beta   90.00
_cell.angle_gamma   90.00
#
_symmetry.space_group_name_H-M   'P 1'
#
loop_
_entity.id
_entity.type
_entity.pdbx_description
1 polymer ?
#
loop_
_entity_poly.entity_id
_entity_poly.type
_entity_poly.pdbx_seq_one_letter_code
_entity_poly.pdbx_strand_id
1 'polypeptide(L)'
;QVRNYIKENEKRFYDELFSLIRIPSVSAQSEHKEDMIRCAERWRELLLQAGVDKCDIMPTSGNPIVFAEKRVSGAVRTVLVYGHYDVMPAEPLELWSSAPFEPEIRDGKIWARGADDDKGQSFMQLKAFEYLVKNQELKCNVKFILEGEEEIGSPSLDKFLRDNKELLKADVILVSDTSMISKATPSLTTGLRGLAYWQIKVTGPNRDLHSGHFGGAVANPINELCKIIARMVDENGRITIPGFYDDVVDMTPEEHENYARIPFDEEEYKKAIDITDVKGEVHYSTLERNSCRPSFDVCGIWGGYQGEGSKTVIPSVAQAKVSTRLVANQDHEKISKMFVDYVAQIAPKGVRVEVTPMHGGEAYLCPTDHFAYRAAEKGFYKAFGQKPVGVRRVE
;
A
#
# COMPACT_ATOMS: atom_id res chain seq x y z
N GLN A 1 -15.86 -28.54 11.01
CA GLN A 1 -14.51 -29.04 11.34
C GLN A 1 -13.55 -27.89 11.60
N VAL A 2 -13.28 -26.95 10.65
CA VAL A 2 -12.40 -25.77 10.84
C VAL A 2 -12.83 -24.91 12.04
N ARG A 3 -14.13 -24.57 12.16
CA ARG A 3 -14.63 -23.75 13.27
C ARG A 3 -14.41 -24.39 14.62
N ASN A 4 -14.56 -25.70 14.73
CA ASN A 4 -14.30 -26.43 15.97
C ASN A 4 -12.81 -26.39 16.32
N TYR A 5 -11.94 -26.61 15.33
CA TYR A 5 -10.49 -26.52 15.52
C TYR A 5 -10.06 -25.14 16.03
N ILE A 6 -10.60 -24.07 15.42
CA ILE A 6 -10.33 -22.68 15.89
C ILE A 6 -10.77 -22.53 17.33
N LYS A 7 -11.99 -22.93 17.68
CA LYS A 7 -12.55 -22.80 19.03
C LYS A 7 -11.73 -23.57 20.08
N GLU A 8 -11.31 -24.79 19.76
CA GLU A 8 -10.50 -25.62 20.63
C GLU A 8 -9.09 -25.06 20.86
N ASN A 9 -8.57 -24.31 19.90
CA ASN A 9 -7.22 -23.73 19.94
C ASN A 9 -7.22 -22.21 20.19
N GLU A 10 -8.36 -21.59 20.44
CA GLU A 10 -8.52 -20.12 20.48
C GLU A 10 -7.53 -19.45 21.44
N LYS A 11 -7.43 -19.96 22.68
CA LYS A 11 -6.48 -19.42 23.67
C LYS A 11 -5.04 -19.49 23.18
N ARG A 12 -4.63 -20.64 22.63
CA ARG A 12 -3.27 -20.81 22.08
C ARG A 12 -3.01 -19.86 20.93
N PHE A 13 -3.99 -19.66 20.04
CA PHE A 13 -3.85 -18.75 18.92
C PHE A 13 -3.68 -17.29 19.37
N TYR A 14 -4.43 -16.86 20.38
CA TYR A 14 -4.19 -15.54 20.98
C TYR A 14 -2.82 -15.44 21.64
N ASP A 15 -2.42 -16.42 22.44
CA ASP A 15 -1.12 -16.41 23.11
C ASP A 15 0.04 -16.33 22.10
N GLU A 16 -0.03 -17.05 21.00
CA GLU A 16 0.96 -17.04 19.93
C GLU A 16 0.98 -15.73 19.16
N LEU A 17 -0.18 -15.19 18.74
CA LEU A 17 -0.28 -13.90 18.06
C LEU A 17 0.21 -12.76 18.97
N PHE A 18 -0.19 -12.77 20.24
CA PHE A 18 0.22 -11.75 21.20
C PHE A 18 1.74 -11.79 21.46
N SER A 19 2.34 -12.97 21.39
CA SER A 19 3.80 -13.09 21.48
C SER A 19 4.53 -12.39 20.32
N LEU A 20 3.95 -12.37 19.13
CA LEU A 20 4.47 -11.63 17.96
C LEU A 20 4.25 -10.12 18.12
N ILE A 21 3.04 -9.72 18.52
CA ILE A 21 2.66 -8.30 18.65
C ILE A 21 3.51 -7.60 19.72
N ARG A 22 3.83 -8.28 20.82
CA ARG A 22 4.68 -7.74 21.91
C ARG A 22 6.12 -7.48 21.52
N ILE A 23 6.57 -7.97 20.38
CA ILE A 23 7.89 -7.62 19.84
C ILE A 23 7.73 -6.36 18.98
N PRO A 24 8.26 -5.20 19.39
CA PRO A 24 8.11 -3.95 18.66
C PRO A 24 9.07 -3.90 17.45
N SER A 25 8.76 -4.69 16.44
CA SER A 25 9.57 -4.81 15.22
C SER A 25 9.37 -3.60 14.30
N VAL A 26 9.76 -2.43 14.76
CA VAL A 26 9.65 -1.15 14.02
C VAL A 26 10.85 -0.99 13.10
N SER A 27 10.69 -1.27 11.82
CA SER A 27 11.77 -1.25 10.82
C SER A 27 12.40 0.13 10.61
N ALA A 28 11.60 1.20 10.76
CA ALA A 28 12.04 2.58 10.55
C ALA A 28 12.94 3.14 11.67
N GLN A 29 13.05 2.45 12.81
CA GLN A 29 13.76 2.95 14.01
C GLN A 29 14.94 2.05 14.36
N SER A 30 16.14 2.63 14.36
CA SER A 30 17.39 1.87 14.55
C SER A 30 17.53 1.20 15.92
N GLU A 31 16.83 1.69 16.93
CA GLU A 31 16.78 1.10 18.29
C GLU A 31 16.06 -0.26 18.32
N HIS A 32 15.23 -0.56 17.33
CA HIS A 32 14.49 -1.80 17.21
C HIS A 32 15.18 -2.88 16.37
N LYS A 33 16.46 -2.73 16.03
CA LYS A 33 17.21 -3.74 15.23
C LYS A 33 17.21 -5.13 15.86
N GLU A 34 17.35 -5.23 17.16
CA GLU A 34 17.32 -6.50 17.87
C GLU A 34 15.90 -7.08 17.90
N ASP A 35 14.89 -6.22 17.97
CA ASP A 35 13.50 -6.63 17.90
C ASP A 35 13.13 -7.21 16.54
N MET A 36 13.70 -6.68 15.46
CA MET A 36 13.55 -7.24 14.12
C MET A 36 14.03 -8.69 14.07
N ILE A 37 15.22 -8.97 14.60
CA ILE A 37 15.77 -10.35 14.68
C ILE A 37 14.91 -11.24 15.56
N ARG A 38 14.53 -10.76 16.74
CA ARG A 38 13.66 -11.52 17.66
C ARG A 38 12.31 -11.87 17.03
N CYS A 39 11.73 -10.94 16.26
CA CYS A 39 10.48 -11.18 15.57
C CYS A 39 10.63 -12.24 14.47
N ALA A 40 11.69 -12.15 13.66
CA ALA A 40 12.00 -13.17 12.65
C ALA A 40 12.20 -14.57 13.28
N GLU A 41 12.93 -14.66 14.40
CA GLU A 41 13.12 -15.92 15.16
C GLU A 41 11.79 -16.46 15.69
N ARG A 42 10.92 -15.59 16.22
CA ARG A 42 9.60 -16.00 16.70
C ARG A 42 8.71 -16.54 15.58
N TRP A 43 8.72 -15.92 14.40
CA TRP A 43 8.05 -16.44 13.22
C TRP A 43 8.59 -17.81 12.81
N ARG A 44 9.91 -17.97 12.80
CA ARG A 44 10.55 -19.28 12.51
C ARG A 44 10.07 -20.36 13.46
N GLU A 45 10.02 -20.11 14.76
CA GLU A 45 9.51 -21.06 15.76
C GLU A 45 8.07 -21.47 15.44
N LEU A 46 7.18 -20.50 15.19
CA LEU A 46 5.78 -20.75 14.91
C LEU A 46 5.56 -21.52 13.61
N LEU A 47 6.33 -21.23 12.57
CA LEU A 47 6.30 -21.95 11.30
C LEU A 47 6.73 -23.41 11.46
N LEU A 48 7.81 -23.66 12.21
CA LEU A 48 8.26 -25.04 12.53
C LEU A 48 7.21 -25.80 13.35
N GLN A 49 6.59 -25.16 14.33
CA GLN A 49 5.51 -25.76 15.12
C GLN A 49 4.26 -26.06 14.29
N ALA A 50 3.98 -25.24 13.28
CA ALA A 50 2.87 -25.46 12.35
C ALA A 50 3.10 -26.61 11.38
N GLY A 51 4.35 -27.07 11.22
CA GLY A 51 4.71 -28.28 10.48
C GLY A 51 5.33 -28.05 9.10
N VAL A 52 6.02 -26.93 8.88
CA VAL A 52 6.90 -26.78 7.70
C VAL A 52 8.08 -27.77 7.78
N ASP A 53 8.60 -28.19 6.64
CA ASP A 53 9.74 -29.11 6.58
C ASP A 53 11.06 -28.36 6.81
N LYS A 54 11.12 -27.08 6.46
CA LYS A 54 12.29 -26.23 6.55
C LYS A 54 11.88 -24.79 6.84
N CYS A 55 12.67 -24.10 7.67
CA CYS A 55 12.51 -22.67 7.92
C CYS A 55 13.88 -22.03 8.19
N ASP A 56 14.26 -21.08 7.36
CA ASP A 56 15.52 -20.34 7.43
C ASP A 56 15.28 -18.85 7.62
N ILE A 57 16.13 -18.21 8.40
CA ILE A 57 16.24 -16.75 8.47
C ILE A 57 17.36 -16.34 7.50
N MET A 58 16.99 -15.76 6.38
CA MET A 58 17.90 -15.45 5.27
C MET A 58 18.36 -14.00 5.36
N PRO A 59 19.67 -13.74 5.36
CA PRO A 59 20.19 -12.37 5.45
C PRO A 59 19.87 -11.58 4.18
N THR A 60 19.67 -10.28 4.35
CA THR A 60 19.56 -9.29 3.28
C THR A 60 20.57 -8.16 3.53
N SER A 61 20.52 -7.09 2.74
CA SER A 61 21.26 -5.86 3.05
C SER A 61 20.70 -5.08 4.24
N GLY A 62 19.47 -5.35 4.63
CA GLY A 62 18.75 -4.76 5.76
C GLY A 62 18.26 -5.84 6.73
N ASN A 63 16.95 -5.83 7.01
CA ASN A 63 16.35 -6.82 7.89
C ASN A 63 16.22 -8.19 7.19
N PRO A 64 16.40 -9.31 7.93
CA PRO A 64 16.36 -10.64 7.32
C PRO A 64 14.97 -11.02 6.85
N ILE A 65 14.92 -11.95 5.91
CA ILE A 65 13.68 -12.56 5.42
C ILE A 65 13.54 -13.96 6.02
N VAL A 66 12.35 -14.27 6.54
CA VAL A 66 12.00 -15.62 6.99
C VAL A 66 11.44 -16.39 5.80
N PHE A 67 12.13 -17.45 5.41
CA PHE A 67 11.68 -18.37 4.37
C PHE A 67 11.33 -19.72 4.97
N ALA A 68 10.17 -20.27 4.62
CA ALA A 68 9.78 -21.61 5.02
C ALA A 68 9.17 -22.40 3.86
N GLU A 69 9.27 -23.72 3.93
CA GLU A 69 8.75 -24.61 2.89
C GLU A 69 8.12 -25.86 3.49
N LYS A 70 6.98 -26.25 2.93
CA LYS A 70 6.35 -27.56 3.10
C LYS A 70 6.14 -28.20 1.75
N ARG A 71 6.71 -29.38 1.56
CA ARG A 71 6.51 -30.21 0.36
C ARG A 71 5.48 -31.29 0.62
N VAL A 72 4.61 -31.50 -0.33
CA VAL A 72 3.59 -32.52 -0.28
C VAL A 72 3.83 -33.52 -1.42
N SER A 73 3.94 -34.81 -1.10
CA SER A 73 4.17 -35.84 -2.10
C SER A 73 3.06 -35.87 -3.14
N GLY A 74 3.42 -35.85 -4.42
CA GLY A 74 2.46 -35.83 -5.53
C GLY A 74 1.78 -34.47 -5.77
N ALA A 75 2.13 -33.42 -5.02
CA ALA A 75 1.59 -32.10 -5.28
C ALA A 75 2.08 -31.56 -6.63
N VAL A 76 1.13 -31.04 -7.42
CA VAL A 76 1.38 -30.45 -8.74
C VAL A 76 1.44 -28.93 -8.73
N ARG A 77 1.14 -28.30 -7.60
CA ARG A 77 1.10 -26.84 -7.44
C ARG A 77 1.83 -26.40 -6.19
N THR A 78 2.36 -25.18 -6.25
CA THR A 78 3.02 -24.51 -5.14
C THR A 78 2.36 -23.14 -4.91
N VAL A 79 2.01 -22.86 -3.65
CA VAL A 79 1.52 -21.56 -3.19
C VAL A 79 2.63 -20.89 -2.39
N LEU A 80 2.98 -19.67 -2.74
CA LEU A 80 3.86 -18.81 -1.96
C LEU A 80 3.02 -17.82 -1.17
N VAL A 81 3.08 -17.91 0.16
CA VAL A 81 2.46 -16.96 1.08
C VAL A 81 3.45 -15.85 1.36
N TYR A 82 3.07 -14.62 1.05
CA TYR A 82 3.83 -13.42 1.37
C TYR A 82 3.19 -12.69 2.54
N GLY A 83 4.02 -12.12 3.40
CA GLY A 83 3.64 -11.19 4.44
C GLY A 83 4.85 -10.43 4.96
N HIS A 84 4.62 -9.52 5.90
CA HIS A 84 5.70 -8.80 6.56
C HIS A 84 5.57 -8.84 8.09
N TYR A 85 6.70 -8.75 8.77
CA TYR A 85 6.74 -8.82 10.23
C TYR A 85 7.16 -7.50 10.89
N ASP A 86 7.55 -6.51 10.11
CA ASP A 86 7.78 -5.17 10.60
C ASP A 86 6.47 -4.40 10.76
N VAL A 87 6.52 -3.32 11.50
CA VAL A 87 5.37 -2.47 11.78
C VAL A 87 5.79 -1.00 11.77
N MET A 88 4.82 -0.12 11.50
CA MET A 88 4.99 1.32 11.61
C MET A 88 5.31 1.77 13.05
N PRO A 89 6.02 2.90 13.22
CA PRO A 89 6.12 3.58 14.52
C PRO A 89 4.75 3.81 15.16
N ALA A 90 4.69 3.72 16.48
CA ALA A 90 3.43 3.87 17.22
C ALA A 90 3.13 5.32 17.64
N GLU A 91 4.07 6.22 17.46
CA GLU A 91 3.93 7.63 17.82
C GLU A 91 2.82 8.35 17.01
N PRO A 92 2.11 9.31 17.61
CA PRO A 92 2.22 9.80 18.97
C PRO A 92 1.54 8.88 20.00
N LEU A 93 2.28 8.49 21.05
CA LEU A 93 1.82 7.51 22.04
C LEU A 93 0.60 7.96 22.86
N GLU A 94 0.44 9.26 23.05
CA GLU A 94 -0.67 9.86 23.79
C GLU A 94 -2.04 9.67 23.13
N LEU A 95 -2.09 9.29 21.86
CA LEU A 95 -3.35 9.00 21.15
C LEU A 95 -3.82 7.55 21.35
N TRP A 96 -3.01 6.69 21.94
CA TRP A 96 -3.37 5.31 22.19
C TRP A 96 -4.18 5.17 23.49
N SER A 97 -5.27 4.41 23.43
CA SER A 97 -6.08 4.07 24.62
C SER A 97 -5.47 2.94 25.46
N SER A 98 -4.52 2.19 24.90
CA SER A 98 -3.75 1.13 25.55
C SER A 98 -2.34 1.12 24.96
N ALA A 99 -1.37 0.50 25.63
CA ALA A 99 0.00 0.45 25.13
C ALA A 99 0.06 -0.25 23.75
N PRO A 100 0.69 0.36 22.74
CA PRO A 100 0.61 -0.11 21.35
C PRO A 100 1.11 -1.55 21.13
N PHE A 101 2.05 -2.03 21.93
CA PHE A 101 2.63 -3.38 21.84
C PHE A 101 2.16 -4.33 22.95
N GLU A 102 1.12 -3.92 23.71
CA GLU A 102 0.42 -4.80 24.66
C GLU A 102 -1.00 -5.06 24.13
N PRO A 103 -1.22 -6.17 23.40
CA PRO A 103 -2.50 -6.42 22.75
C PRO A 103 -3.62 -6.64 23.75
N GLU A 104 -4.74 -5.99 23.51
CA GLU A 104 -5.98 -6.10 24.28
C GLU A 104 -7.13 -6.54 23.40
N ILE A 105 -8.04 -7.35 23.97
CA ILE A 105 -9.31 -7.67 23.33
C ILE A 105 -10.39 -6.76 23.93
N ARG A 106 -10.94 -5.87 23.09
CA ARG A 106 -12.03 -4.94 23.43
C ARG A 106 -13.13 -5.04 22.38
N ASP A 107 -14.35 -5.18 22.79
CA ASP A 107 -15.53 -5.25 21.89
C ASP A 107 -15.39 -6.30 20.78
N GLY A 108 -14.77 -7.45 21.10
CA GLY A 108 -14.53 -8.54 20.15
C GLY A 108 -13.48 -8.26 19.08
N LYS A 109 -12.60 -7.26 19.29
CA LYS A 109 -11.50 -6.87 18.42
C LYS A 109 -10.18 -6.87 19.20
N ILE A 110 -9.10 -7.20 18.52
CA ILE A 110 -7.73 -7.07 19.03
C ILE A 110 -7.23 -5.65 18.71
N TRP A 111 -6.76 -4.96 19.73
CA TRP A 111 -6.21 -3.61 19.64
C TRP A 111 -4.73 -3.62 19.97
N ALA A 112 -3.89 -3.37 18.99
CA ALA A 112 -2.45 -3.19 19.11
C ALA A 112 -1.83 -2.76 17.77
N ARG A 113 -0.60 -2.26 17.77
CA ARG A 113 0.19 -2.08 16.55
C ARG A 113 0.53 -3.46 15.97
N GLY A 114 0.29 -3.68 14.66
CA GLY A 114 0.51 -4.97 14.00
C GLY A 114 -0.59 -6.01 14.24
N ALA A 115 -1.67 -5.67 14.93
CA ALA A 115 -2.79 -6.59 15.15
C ALA A 115 -3.51 -6.96 13.84
N ASP A 116 -3.51 -6.07 12.87
CA ASP A 116 -3.99 -6.26 11.51
C ASP A 116 -2.80 -6.28 10.55
N ASP A 117 -2.18 -5.18 10.34
CA ASP A 117 -1.08 -4.89 9.43
C ASP A 117 0.29 -5.20 10.07
N ASP A 118 0.97 -6.27 9.65
CA ASP A 118 0.49 -7.46 8.90
C ASP A 118 0.63 -8.73 9.75
N LYS A 119 1.09 -8.61 11.02
CA LYS A 119 1.28 -9.77 11.92
C LYS A 119 -0.01 -10.58 12.07
N GLY A 120 -1.16 -9.90 12.24
CA GLY A 120 -2.45 -10.58 12.40
C GLY A 120 -2.87 -11.32 11.13
N GLN A 121 -2.73 -10.71 9.97
CA GLN A 121 -3.12 -11.29 8.68
C GLN A 121 -2.17 -12.44 8.27
N SER A 122 -0.87 -12.24 8.39
CA SER A 122 0.13 -13.30 8.16
C SER A 122 -0.05 -14.47 9.15
N PHE A 123 -0.38 -14.20 10.41
CA PHE A 123 -0.67 -15.22 11.38
C PHE A 123 -1.93 -16.04 11.03
N MET A 124 -2.94 -15.41 10.49
CA MET A 124 -4.14 -16.09 9.98
C MET A 124 -3.75 -17.12 8.90
N GLN A 125 -2.87 -16.76 7.96
CA GLN A 125 -2.37 -17.69 6.94
C GLN A 125 -1.58 -18.85 7.56
N LEU A 126 -0.76 -18.56 8.54
CA LEU A 126 -0.03 -19.61 9.29
C LEU A 126 -0.99 -20.60 9.98
N LYS A 127 -2.08 -20.11 10.58
CA LYS A 127 -3.05 -21.00 11.26
C LYS A 127 -3.91 -21.78 10.29
N ALA A 128 -4.24 -21.23 9.12
CA ALA A 128 -4.87 -21.97 8.04
C ALA A 128 -3.95 -23.12 7.54
N PHE A 129 -2.67 -22.82 7.33
CA PHE A 129 -1.66 -23.82 6.98
C PHE A 129 -1.52 -24.90 8.07
N GLU A 130 -1.38 -24.52 9.34
CA GLU A 130 -1.30 -25.45 10.47
C GLU A 130 -2.49 -26.42 10.51
N TYR A 131 -3.70 -25.89 10.33
CA TYR A 131 -4.91 -26.71 10.26
C TYR A 131 -4.81 -27.77 9.16
N LEU A 132 -4.44 -27.36 7.95
CA LEU A 132 -4.35 -28.26 6.79
C LEU A 132 -3.29 -29.34 6.96
N VAL A 133 -2.15 -29.00 7.57
CA VAL A 133 -1.07 -29.96 7.85
C VAL A 133 -1.50 -30.97 8.91
N LYS A 134 -2.02 -30.49 10.05
CA LYS A 134 -2.41 -31.35 11.17
C LYS A 134 -3.57 -32.29 10.84
N ASN A 135 -4.47 -31.89 9.97
CA ASN A 135 -5.60 -32.73 9.52
C ASN A 135 -5.29 -33.51 8.24
N GLN A 136 -4.06 -33.45 7.71
CA GLN A 136 -3.64 -34.13 6.48
C GLN A 136 -4.47 -33.73 5.26
N GLU A 137 -4.96 -32.48 5.25
CA GLU A 137 -5.79 -31.91 4.19
C GLU A 137 -5.01 -31.08 3.17
N LEU A 138 -3.69 -30.83 3.44
CA LEU A 138 -2.85 -30.05 2.53
C LEU A 138 -2.60 -30.80 1.21
N LYS A 139 -2.96 -30.17 0.08
CA LYS A 139 -2.89 -30.78 -1.26
C LYS A 139 -1.83 -30.13 -2.17
N CYS A 140 -1.19 -29.07 -1.75
CA CYS A 140 -0.19 -28.32 -2.52
C CYS A 140 1.08 -28.10 -1.70
N ASN A 141 2.18 -27.83 -2.38
CA ASN A 141 3.35 -27.31 -1.70
C ASN A 141 3.06 -25.89 -1.22
N VAL A 142 3.61 -25.54 -0.07
CA VAL A 142 3.47 -24.18 0.48
C VAL A 142 4.84 -23.64 0.83
N LYS A 143 5.10 -22.42 0.40
CA LYS A 143 6.25 -21.63 0.81
C LYS A 143 5.75 -20.38 1.53
N PHE A 144 6.53 -19.92 2.50
CA PHE A 144 6.32 -18.63 3.16
C PHE A 144 7.53 -17.75 2.92
N ILE A 145 7.28 -16.48 2.65
CA ILE A 145 8.27 -15.42 2.65
C ILE A 145 7.72 -14.30 3.51
N LEU A 146 8.39 -13.99 4.62
CA LEU A 146 8.03 -12.90 5.52
C LEU A 146 9.19 -11.92 5.58
N GLU A 147 8.98 -10.69 5.08
CA GLU A 147 9.99 -9.64 5.09
C GLU A 147 9.90 -8.73 6.31
N GLY A 148 10.94 -7.96 6.56
CA GLY A 148 11.03 -7.03 7.68
C GLY A 148 11.28 -5.59 7.28
N GLU A 149 10.87 -5.16 6.07
CA GLU A 149 11.13 -3.83 5.54
C GLU A 149 9.96 -3.26 4.73
N GLU A 150 8.76 -3.87 4.78
CA GLU A 150 7.62 -3.43 3.99
C GLU A 150 7.27 -1.98 4.31
N GLU A 151 7.20 -1.63 5.58
CA GLU A 151 6.82 -0.32 6.10
C GLU A 151 7.85 0.81 5.82
N ILE A 152 8.99 0.45 5.25
CA ILE A 152 10.01 1.39 4.75
C ILE A 152 10.26 1.26 3.24
N GLY A 153 9.35 0.58 2.53
CA GLY A 153 9.36 0.44 1.07
C GLY A 153 10.18 -0.72 0.53
N SER A 154 10.41 -1.76 1.33
CA SER A 154 11.05 -3.03 0.93
C SER A 154 12.39 -2.89 0.20
N PRO A 155 13.34 -2.08 0.66
CA PRO A 155 14.57 -1.77 -0.10
C PRO A 155 15.43 -2.99 -0.43
N SER A 156 15.34 -4.07 0.37
CA SER A 156 16.11 -5.29 0.16
C SER A 156 15.36 -6.36 -0.64
N LEU A 157 14.04 -6.24 -0.80
CA LEU A 157 13.17 -7.31 -1.32
C LEU A 157 13.45 -7.60 -2.79
N ASP A 158 13.54 -6.59 -3.66
CA ASP A 158 13.75 -6.80 -5.10
C ASP A 158 15.04 -7.60 -5.39
N LYS A 159 16.14 -7.23 -4.74
CA LYS A 159 17.39 -7.98 -4.87
C LYS A 159 17.24 -9.40 -4.34
N PHE A 160 16.60 -9.58 -3.19
CA PHE A 160 16.38 -10.92 -2.61
C PHE A 160 15.55 -11.81 -3.55
N LEU A 161 14.48 -11.29 -4.15
CA LEU A 161 13.65 -12.03 -5.09
C LEU A 161 14.42 -12.44 -6.34
N ARG A 162 15.24 -11.56 -6.90
CA ARG A 162 16.07 -11.86 -8.08
C ARG A 162 17.10 -12.94 -7.79
N ASP A 163 17.79 -12.83 -6.66
CA ASP A 163 18.85 -13.77 -6.25
C ASP A 163 18.27 -15.16 -5.90
N ASN A 164 17.02 -15.24 -5.47
CA ASN A 164 16.37 -16.48 -5.01
C ASN A 164 15.22 -16.93 -5.92
N LYS A 165 15.21 -16.52 -7.17
CA LYS A 165 14.09 -16.76 -8.10
C LYS A 165 13.67 -18.23 -8.19
N GLU A 166 14.61 -19.16 -8.26
CA GLU A 166 14.33 -20.60 -8.34
C GLU A 166 13.78 -21.14 -7.00
N LEU A 167 14.31 -20.66 -5.87
CA LEU A 167 13.83 -21.03 -4.54
C LEU A 167 12.37 -20.60 -4.32
N LEU A 168 12.01 -19.41 -4.83
CA LEU A 168 10.71 -18.79 -4.63
C LEU A 168 9.67 -19.14 -5.70
N LYS A 169 10.05 -19.91 -6.71
CA LYS A 169 9.15 -20.32 -7.80
C LYS A 169 7.86 -20.93 -7.25
N ALA A 170 6.73 -20.40 -7.68
CA ALA A 170 5.39 -20.81 -7.27
C ALA A 170 4.38 -20.62 -8.41
N ASP A 171 3.22 -21.25 -8.32
CA ASP A 171 2.12 -21.10 -9.25
C ASP A 171 1.20 -19.95 -8.86
N VAL A 172 1.15 -19.64 -7.57
CA VAL A 172 0.30 -18.60 -6.96
C VAL A 172 1.06 -17.92 -5.84
N ILE A 173 0.93 -16.60 -5.77
CA ILE A 173 1.32 -15.81 -4.58
C ILE A 173 0.04 -15.43 -3.85
N LEU A 174 -0.01 -15.73 -2.55
CA LEU A 174 -1.10 -15.37 -1.66
C LEU A 174 -0.63 -14.24 -0.73
N VAL A 175 -1.25 -13.08 -0.87
CA VAL A 175 -1.01 -11.91 -0.04
C VAL A 175 -2.29 -11.61 0.71
N SER A 176 -2.23 -11.44 2.03
CA SER A 176 -3.39 -11.06 2.85
C SER A 176 -3.26 -9.68 3.51
N ASP A 177 -2.21 -8.97 3.16
CA ASP A 177 -1.96 -7.58 3.59
C ASP A 177 -2.92 -6.63 2.88
N THR A 178 -4.16 -6.64 3.38
CA THR A 178 -5.27 -5.86 2.81
C THR A 178 -6.44 -5.85 3.77
N SER A 179 -7.39 -4.95 3.56
CA SER A 179 -8.59 -4.85 4.36
C SER A 179 -9.82 -5.45 3.64
N MET A 180 -10.76 -5.97 4.39
CA MET A 180 -12.07 -6.37 3.90
C MET A 180 -13.05 -5.20 4.07
N ILE A 181 -14.02 -5.00 3.16
CA ILE A 181 -15.01 -3.93 3.28
C ILE A 181 -15.71 -4.00 4.64
N SER A 182 -16.26 -5.15 4.96
CA SER A 182 -16.81 -5.45 6.29
C SER A 182 -17.05 -6.94 6.43
N LYS A 183 -17.35 -7.39 7.64
CA LYS A 183 -17.81 -8.77 7.88
C LYS A 183 -19.12 -9.08 7.14
N ALA A 184 -19.98 -8.10 6.95
CA ALA A 184 -21.24 -8.24 6.22
C ALA A 184 -21.04 -8.16 4.70
N THR A 185 -19.95 -7.56 4.24
CA THR A 185 -19.62 -7.43 2.81
C THR A 185 -18.17 -7.90 2.59
N PRO A 186 -17.94 -9.22 2.53
CA PRO A 186 -16.61 -9.76 2.28
C PRO A 186 -16.10 -9.35 0.90
N SER A 187 -14.83 -9.04 0.80
CA SER A 187 -14.21 -8.60 -0.44
C SER A 187 -12.90 -9.29 -0.72
N LEU A 188 -12.60 -9.47 -2.01
CA LEU A 188 -11.30 -9.89 -2.52
C LEU A 188 -10.65 -8.72 -3.24
N THR A 189 -9.41 -8.44 -2.93
CA THR A 189 -8.62 -7.44 -3.65
C THR A 189 -8.24 -7.98 -5.02
N THR A 190 -8.73 -7.34 -6.07
CA THR A 190 -8.50 -7.70 -7.47
C THR A 190 -7.49 -6.82 -8.17
N GLY A 191 -7.05 -5.75 -7.52
CA GLY A 191 -6.04 -4.85 -8.07
C GLY A 191 -5.53 -3.87 -7.04
N LEU A 192 -4.31 -3.39 -7.29
CA LEU A 192 -3.64 -2.34 -6.53
C LEU A 192 -3.30 -1.20 -7.48
N ARG A 193 -3.43 0.03 -7.00
CA ARG A 193 -2.97 1.20 -7.75
C ARG A 193 -1.45 1.32 -7.66
N GLY A 194 -0.84 1.73 -8.76
CA GLY A 194 0.56 2.11 -8.80
C GLY A 194 0.79 3.53 -8.31
N LEU A 195 2.03 3.95 -8.35
CA LEU A 195 2.48 5.27 -7.90
C LEU A 195 3.57 5.79 -8.83
N ALA A 196 3.54 7.09 -9.09
CA ALA A 196 4.69 7.84 -9.56
C ALA A 196 4.80 9.15 -8.77
N TYR A 197 5.99 9.48 -8.30
CA TYR A 197 6.24 10.57 -7.37
C TYR A 197 7.38 11.47 -7.82
N TRP A 198 7.20 12.79 -7.75
CA TRP A 198 8.20 13.76 -8.19
C TRP A 198 8.32 14.94 -7.25
N GLN A 199 9.47 15.60 -7.34
CA GLN A 199 9.68 16.94 -6.83
C GLN A 199 9.82 17.91 -8.00
N ILE A 200 9.05 19.00 -7.97
CA ILE A 200 9.17 20.13 -8.89
C ILE A 200 9.90 21.25 -8.16
N LYS A 201 10.93 21.80 -8.80
CA LYS A 201 11.64 22.98 -8.31
C LYS A 201 11.59 24.08 -9.37
N VAL A 202 11.10 25.24 -8.98
CA VAL A 202 11.05 26.45 -9.81
C VAL A 202 12.02 27.45 -9.24
N THR A 203 13.02 27.82 -10.02
CA THR A 203 14.07 28.80 -9.64
C THR A 203 13.90 30.07 -10.50
N GLY A 204 13.73 31.21 -9.85
CA GLY A 204 13.62 32.51 -10.47
C GLY A 204 14.90 33.32 -10.33
N PRO A 205 14.86 34.49 -9.64
CA PRO A 205 16.03 35.34 -9.46
C PRO A 205 17.11 34.67 -8.62
N ASN A 206 18.33 35.23 -8.64
CA ASN A 206 19.47 34.69 -7.91
C ASN A 206 19.42 34.90 -6.37
N ARG A 207 18.43 35.63 -5.89
CA ARG A 207 18.13 35.92 -4.49
C ARG A 207 16.68 36.36 -4.34
N ASP A 208 16.19 36.39 -3.13
CA ASP A 208 14.89 37.00 -2.82
C ASP A 208 14.90 38.49 -3.13
N LEU A 209 13.83 38.97 -3.77
CA LEU A 209 13.69 40.34 -4.20
C LEU A 209 12.52 41.04 -3.51
N HIS A 210 12.59 42.35 -3.39
CA HIS A 210 11.47 43.16 -2.88
C HIS A 210 10.35 43.24 -3.91
N SER A 211 9.15 42.77 -3.56
CA SER A 211 8.01 42.68 -4.49
C SER A 211 7.51 44.06 -4.98
N GLY A 212 7.68 45.10 -4.16
CA GLY A 212 7.33 46.48 -4.54
C GLY A 212 8.25 47.08 -5.60
N HIS A 213 9.51 46.60 -5.71
CA HIS A 213 10.46 47.08 -6.72
C HIS A 213 10.45 46.21 -7.99
N PHE A 214 10.22 44.90 -7.85
CA PHE A 214 10.38 43.96 -8.95
C PHE A 214 9.07 43.30 -9.37
N GLY A 215 7.99 43.46 -8.61
CA GLY A 215 6.68 42.89 -8.91
C GLY A 215 6.12 43.41 -10.22
N GLY A 216 5.57 42.54 -11.06
CA GLY A 216 5.10 42.84 -12.39
C GLY A 216 6.17 42.83 -13.50
N ALA A 217 7.47 42.84 -13.11
CA ALA A 217 8.59 42.78 -14.06
C ALA A 217 9.38 41.50 -14.00
N VAL A 218 9.38 40.80 -12.84
CA VAL A 218 10.11 39.56 -12.62
C VAL A 218 9.12 38.43 -12.28
N ALA A 219 9.31 37.27 -12.88
CA ALA A 219 8.48 36.09 -12.58
C ALA A 219 8.66 35.67 -11.14
N ASN A 220 7.55 35.43 -10.44
CA ASN A 220 7.55 34.91 -9.09
C ASN A 220 7.48 33.37 -9.12
N PRO A 221 8.50 32.65 -8.64
CA PRO A 221 8.53 31.19 -8.65
C PRO A 221 7.31 30.52 -8.05
N ILE A 222 6.72 31.06 -6.99
CA ILE A 222 5.49 30.50 -6.38
C ILE A 222 4.32 30.63 -7.37
N ASN A 223 4.13 31.80 -7.98
CA ASN A 223 3.05 32.02 -8.94
C ASN A 223 3.18 31.09 -10.15
N GLU A 224 4.41 30.92 -10.65
CA GLU A 224 4.66 30.05 -11.81
C GLU A 224 4.50 28.56 -11.44
N LEU A 225 4.93 28.12 -10.25
CA LEU A 225 4.69 26.79 -9.75
C LEU A 225 3.18 26.48 -9.62
N CYS A 226 2.42 27.41 -9.05
CA CYS A 226 0.96 27.28 -8.95
C CYS A 226 0.29 27.14 -10.32
N LYS A 227 0.74 27.90 -11.32
CA LYS A 227 0.23 27.77 -12.70
C LYS A 227 0.56 26.43 -13.34
N ILE A 228 1.76 25.89 -13.10
CA ILE A 228 2.15 24.55 -13.57
C ILE A 228 1.22 23.50 -12.94
N ILE A 229 1.05 23.54 -11.63
CA ILE A 229 0.18 22.60 -10.90
C ILE A 229 -1.27 22.70 -11.37
N ALA A 230 -1.81 23.91 -11.52
CA ALA A 230 -3.18 24.13 -11.94
C ALA A 230 -3.50 23.59 -13.35
N ARG A 231 -2.48 23.34 -14.16
CA ARG A 231 -2.64 22.74 -15.49
C ARG A 231 -2.65 21.21 -15.49
N MET A 232 -2.40 20.56 -14.37
CA MET A 232 -2.26 19.10 -14.32
C MET A 232 -3.59 18.34 -14.30
N VAL A 233 -4.67 19.01 -13.89
CA VAL A 233 -6.01 18.44 -13.82
C VAL A 233 -7.02 19.45 -14.35
N ASP A 234 -7.91 19.01 -15.23
CA ASP A 234 -8.97 19.85 -15.78
C ASP A 234 -10.17 19.99 -14.84
N GLU A 235 -11.18 20.75 -15.28
CA GLU A 235 -12.42 21.00 -14.54
C GLU A 235 -13.27 19.73 -14.32
N ASN A 236 -13.07 18.70 -15.14
CA ASN A 236 -13.74 17.40 -15.04
C ASN A 236 -12.97 16.39 -14.17
N GLY A 237 -11.89 16.83 -13.50
CA GLY A 237 -11.04 15.97 -12.67
C GLY A 237 -10.11 15.06 -13.45
N ARG A 238 -9.94 15.29 -14.76
CA ARG A 238 -9.12 14.47 -15.63
C ARG A 238 -7.69 15.02 -15.70
N ILE A 239 -6.70 14.15 -15.59
CA ILE A 239 -5.28 14.51 -15.71
C ILE A 239 -4.98 14.89 -17.16
N THR A 240 -4.30 16.01 -17.36
CA THR A 240 -4.10 16.65 -18.66
C THR A 240 -2.73 16.38 -19.30
N ILE A 241 -1.90 15.57 -18.65
CA ILE A 241 -0.61 15.15 -19.20
C ILE A 241 -0.87 14.41 -20.53
N PRO A 242 -0.31 14.85 -21.67
CA PRO A 242 -0.55 14.20 -22.96
C PRO A 242 -0.17 12.72 -22.95
N GLY A 243 -1.06 11.84 -23.42
CA GLY A 243 -0.85 10.41 -23.46
C GLY A 243 -1.05 9.68 -22.11
N PHE A 244 -1.36 10.39 -21.04
CA PHE A 244 -1.47 9.81 -19.71
C PHE A 244 -2.45 8.62 -19.62
N TYR A 245 -3.55 8.68 -20.37
CA TYR A 245 -4.59 7.63 -20.35
C TYR A 245 -4.44 6.58 -21.46
N ASP A 246 -3.45 6.68 -22.34
CA ASP A 246 -3.33 5.81 -23.52
C ASP A 246 -3.29 4.32 -23.19
N ASP A 247 -2.66 3.96 -22.07
CA ASP A 247 -2.51 2.58 -21.63
C ASP A 247 -3.52 2.19 -20.53
N VAL A 248 -4.40 3.09 -20.10
CA VAL A 248 -5.37 2.81 -19.04
C VAL A 248 -6.38 1.77 -19.49
N VAL A 249 -6.53 0.72 -18.69
CA VAL A 249 -7.59 -0.28 -18.86
C VAL A 249 -8.81 0.18 -18.07
N ASP A 250 -9.85 0.57 -18.80
CA ASP A 250 -11.11 1.00 -18.19
C ASP A 250 -11.81 -0.14 -17.46
N MET A 251 -12.69 0.22 -16.52
CA MET A 251 -13.52 -0.73 -15.82
C MET A 251 -14.50 -1.43 -16.79
N THR A 252 -14.68 -2.72 -16.58
CA THR A 252 -15.70 -3.48 -17.29
C THR A 252 -17.10 -3.19 -16.71
N PRO A 253 -18.18 -3.44 -17.48
CA PRO A 253 -19.54 -3.34 -16.93
C PRO A 253 -19.76 -4.18 -15.66
N GLU A 254 -19.16 -5.38 -15.60
CA GLU A 254 -19.23 -6.24 -14.41
C GLU A 254 -18.53 -5.59 -13.19
N GLU A 255 -17.41 -4.92 -13.37
CA GLU A 255 -16.74 -4.17 -12.30
C GLU A 255 -17.62 -3.02 -11.81
N HIS A 256 -18.23 -2.24 -12.69
CA HIS A 256 -19.18 -1.19 -12.30
C HIS A 256 -20.35 -1.75 -11.48
N GLU A 257 -20.94 -2.88 -11.90
CA GLU A 257 -22.00 -3.56 -11.15
C GLU A 257 -21.53 -4.05 -9.78
N ASN A 258 -20.30 -4.57 -9.68
CA ASN A 258 -19.68 -4.97 -8.42
C ASN A 258 -19.54 -3.80 -7.48
N TYR A 259 -19.04 -2.64 -7.95
CA TYR A 259 -18.90 -1.43 -7.16
C TYR A 259 -20.24 -0.88 -6.70
N ALA A 260 -21.26 -0.92 -7.55
CA ALA A 260 -22.62 -0.49 -7.21
C ALA A 260 -23.27 -1.32 -6.08
N ARG A 261 -22.82 -2.56 -5.87
CA ARG A 261 -23.28 -3.41 -4.76
C ARG A 261 -22.60 -3.17 -3.42
N ILE A 262 -21.50 -2.40 -3.41
CA ILE A 262 -20.81 -2.06 -2.16
C ILE A 262 -21.68 -1.08 -1.38
N PRO A 263 -22.05 -1.39 -0.13
CA PRO A 263 -22.74 -0.42 0.71
C PRO A 263 -21.86 0.82 0.95
N PHE A 264 -22.28 1.95 0.42
CA PHE A 264 -21.58 3.22 0.57
C PHE A 264 -22.58 4.34 0.68
N ASP A 265 -22.50 5.09 1.77
CA ASP A 265 -23.26 6.31 2.02
C ASP A 265 -22.32 7.51 1.90
N GLU A 266 -22.50 8.30 0.83
CA GLU A 266 -21.62 9.44 0.56
C GLU A 266 -21.79 10.57 1.59
N GLU A 267 -22.98 10.73 2.17
CA GLU A 267 -23.21 11.73 3.22
C GLU A 267 -22.52 11.33 4.55
N GLU A 268 -22.58 10.04 4.90
CA GLU A 268 -21.83 9.53 6.05
C GLU A 268 -20.32 9.63 5.81
N TYR A 269 -19.85 9.33 4.60
CA TYR A 269 -18.44 9.48 4.22
C TYR A 269 -17.97 10.93 4.35
N LYS A 270 -18.72 11.90 3.80
CA LYS A 270 -18.41 13.32 3.90
C LYS A 270 -18.36 13.78 5.37
N LYS A 271 -19.31 13.35 6.16
CA LYS A 271 -19.39 13.68 7.59
C LYS A 271 -18.22 13.07 8.38
N ALA A 272 -17.83 11.83 8.07
CA ALA A 272 -16.77 11.13 8.80
C ALA A 272 -15.38 11.80 8.66
N ILE A 273 -15.13 12.46 7.54
CA ILE A 273 -13.87 13.16 7.25
C ILE A 273 -14.02 14.69 7.19
N ASP A 274 -15.19 15.21 7.59
CA ASP A 274 -15.52 16.65 7.68
C ASP A 274 -15.27 17.42 6.38
N ILE A 275 -15.78 16.90 5.26
CA ILE A 275 -15.74 17.57 3.95
C ILE A 275 -17.15 18.01 3.51
N THR A 276 -17.21 19.08 2.72
CA THR A 276 -18.48 19.62 2.22
C THR A 276 -18.98 18.92 0.96
N ASP A 277 -18.05 18.38 0.16
CA ASP A 277 -18.38 17.67 -1.08
C ASP A 277 -17.22 16.75 -1.49
N VAL A 278 -17.53 15.74 -2.32
CA VAL A 278 -16.55 14.86 -2.95
C VAL A 278 -16.06 15.47 -4.27
N LYS A 279 -14.84 15.15 -4.68
CA LYS A 279 -14.23 15.63 -5.91
C LYS A 279 -13.50 14.50 -6.64
N GLY A 280 -13.35 14.63 -7.92
CA GLY A 280 -12.59 13.70 -8.76
C GLY A 280 -13.14 13.63 -10.16
N GLU A 281 -12.70 12.64 -10.92
CA GLU A 281 -13.09 12.46 -12.31
C GLU A 281 -14.60 12.27 -12.46
N VAL A 282 -15.24 13.07 -13.29
CA VAL A 282 -16.69 12.98 -13.54
C VAL A 282 -17.06 11.63 -14.16
N HIS A 283 -18.31 11.21 -14.01
CA HIS A 283 -18.87 9.91 -14.45
C HIS A 283 -18.42 8.68 -13.66
N TYR A 284 -17.61 8.86 -12.61
CA TYR A 284 -17.22 7.77 -11.70
C TYR A 284 -17.72 8.05 -10.28
N SER A 285 -18.11 7.00 -9.57
CA SER A 285 -18.48 7.09 -8.15
C SER A 285 -17.26 7.37 -7.28
N THR A 286 -17.47 7.80 -6.05
CA THR A 286 -16.38 8.04 -5.09
C THR A 286 -15.51 6.81 -4.88
N LEU A 287 -16.11 5.62 -4.77
CA LEU A 287 -15.38 4.36 -4.63
C LEU A 287 -14.58 4.00 -5.89
N GLU A 288 -15.12 4.26 -7.07
CA GLU A 288 -14.39 4.03 -8.32
C GLU A 288 -13.23 5.00 -8.50
N ARG A 289 -13.42 6.28 -8.13
CA ARG A 289 -12.35 7.30 -8.20
C ARG A 289 -11.15 6.94 -7.35
N ASN A 290 -11.36 6.47 -6.14
CA ASN A 290 -10.27 6.18 -5.21
C ASN A 290 -9.64 4.78 -5.38
N SER A 291 -10.11 3.98 -6.33
CA SER A 291 -9.63 2.61 -6.54
C SER A 291 -9.33 2.24 -8.00
N CYS A 292 -10.17 2.68 -8.94
CA CYS A 292 -10.10 2.28 -10.34
C CYS A 292 -9.64 3.39 -11.28
N ARG A 293 -9.55 4.64 -10.79
CA ARG A 293 -9.11 5.78 -11.59
C ARG A 293 -7.79 6.34 -11.07
N PRO A 294 -6.96 6.89 -11.97
CA PRO A 294 -5.76 7.58 -11.55
C PRO A 294 -6.10 8.88 -10.82
N SER A 295 -5.20 9.35 -9.97
CA SER A 295 -5.30 10.64 -9.32
C SER A 295 -4.01 11.42 -9.42
N PHE A 296 -4.09 12.74 -9.27
CA PHE A 296 -2.95 13.64 -9.15
C PHE A 296 -3.10 14.46 -7.88
N ASP A 297 -2.09 14.40 -7.02
CA ASP A 297 -2.13 15.05 -5.71
C ASP A 297 -0.84 15.83 -5.43
N VAL A 298 -1.00 17.02 -4.84
CA VAL A 298 0.10 17.82 -4.31
C VAL A 298 0.30 17.41 -2.86
N CYS A 299 1.40 16.69 -2.59
CA CYS A 299 1.72 16.18 -1.26
C CYS A 299 2.43 17.21 -0.37
N GLY A 300 3.02 18.22 -0.99
CA GLY A 300 3.68 19.32 -0.29
C GLY A 300 4.03 20.46 -1.25
N ILE A 301 3.95 21.69 -0.76
CA ILE A 301 4.33 22.87 -1.50
C ILE A 301 4.96 23.88 -0.54
N TRP A 302 6.07 24.50 -0.94
CA TRP A 302 6.76 25.48 -0.11
C TRP A 302 7.56 26.49 -0.93
N GLY A 303 7.79 27.64 -0.32
CA GLY A 303 8.51 28.78 -0.89
C GLY A 303 8.07 30.08 -0.23
N GLY A 304 8.85 31.14 -0.42
CA GLY A 304 8.55 32.45 0.14
C GLY A 304 8.66 32.54 1.66
N TYR A 305 8.03 33.55 2.21
CA TYR A 305 8.07 33.83 3.65
C TYR A 305 6.98 33.05 4.38
N GLN A 306 7.39 32.35 5.44
CA GLN A 306 6.51 31.52 6.27
C GLN A 306 6.57 31.93 7.76
N GLY A 307 7.29 33.01 8.09
CA GLY A 307 7.37 33.49 9.46
C GLY A 307 6.19 34.35 9.88
N GLU A 308 6.19 34.78 11.12
CA GLU A 308 5.17 35.67 11.66
C GLU A 308 5.16 37.03 10.93
N GLY A 309 3.99 37.60 10.72
CA GLY A 309 3.79 38.90 10.05
C GLY A 309 3.88 38.81 8.52
N SER A 310 4.02 39.93 7.87
CA SER A 310 4.09 40.04 6.40
C SER A 310 5.50 40.41 5.92
N LYS A 311 5.89 39.86 4.76
CA LYS A 311 7.11 40.22 4.06
C LYS A 311 6.82 40.40 2.57
N THR A 312 7.12 41.56 2.02
CA THR A 312 6.93 41.88 0.59
C THR A 312 8.08 41.29 -0.23
N VAL A 313 7.99 39.98 -0.57
CA VAL A 313 9.08 39.24 -1.19
C VAL A 313 8.61 38.50 -2.46
N ILE A 314 9.48 38.49 -3.47
CA ILE A 314 9.49 37.53 -4.55
C ILE A 314 10.59 36.53 -4.21
N PRO A 315 10.27 35.27 -3.89
CA PRO A 315 11.31 34.31 -3.51
C PRO A 315 12.17 33.90 -4.70
N SER A 316 13.39 33.47 -4.43
CA SER A 316 14.29 32.93 -5.44
C SER A 316 13.91 31.52 -5.90
N VAL A 317 13.24 30.74 -5.04
CA VAL A 317 12.87 29.34 -5.29
C VAL A 317 11.50 29.03 -4.71
N ALA A 318 10.75 28.18 -5.41
CA ALA A 318 9.56 27.50 -4.92
C ALA A 318 9.61 26.01 -5.29
N GLN A 319 9.05 25.16 -4.46
CA GLN A 319 9.10 23.71 -4.68
C GLN A 319 7.76 23.05 -4.34
N ALA A 320 7.48 21.91 -4.98
CA ALA A 320 6.36 21.06 -4.65
C ALA A 320 6.75 19.59 -4.78
N LYS A 321 6.16 18.77 -3.93
CA LYS A 321 6.13 17.32 -4.06
C LYS A 321 4.76 16.92 -4.58
N VAL A 322 4.73 16.16 -5.66
CA VAL A 322 3.50 15.74 -6.34
C VAL A 322 3.54 14.26 -6.63
N SER A 323 2.39 13.64 -6.66
CA SER A 323 2.25 12.22 -6.99
C SER A 323 1.05 11.97 -7.87
N THR A 324 1.11 10.89 -8.64
CA THR A 324 -0.05 10.30 -9.30
C THR A 324 -0.25 8.89 -8.77
N ARG A 325 -1.49 8.52 -8.47
CA ARG A 325 -1.84 7.12 -8.38
C ARG A 325 -2.12 6.61 -9.78
N LEU A 326 -1.54 5.46 -10.12
CA LEU A 326 -1.64 4.83 -11.43
C LEU A 326 -2.61 3.65 -11.37
N VAL A 327 -3.18 3.29 -12.51
CA VAL A 327 -4.09 2.15 -12.63
C VAL A 327 -3.54 1.09 -13.59
N ALA A 328 -4.22 -0.04 -13.68
CA ALA A 328 -3.77 -1.17 -14.48
C ALA A 328 -3.26 -0.79 -15.86
N ASN A 329 -2.16 -1.39 -16.25
CA ASN A 329 -1.44 -1.24 -17.51
C ASN A 329 -0.67 0.09 -17.69
N GLN A 330 -0.70 1.00 -16.72
CA GLN A 330 0.17 2.17 -16.74
C GLN A 330 1.56 1.80 -16.21
N ASP A 331 2.60 2.12 -16.98
CA ASP A 331 4.01 1.98 -16.63
C ASP A 331 4.48 3.26 -15.93
N HIS A 332 4.96 3.16 -14.69
CA HIS A 332 5.34 4.32 -13.89
C HIS A 332 6.55 5.07 -14.45
N GLU A 333 7.50 4.40 -15.10
CA GLU A 333 8.66 5.04 -15.74
C GLU A 333 8.22 5.82 -16.99
N LYS A 334 7.33 5.22 -17.81
CA LYS A 334 6.73 5.89 -18.97
C LYS A 334 5.95 7.14 -18.55
N ILE A 335 5.10 7.02 -17.51
CA ILE A 335 4.35 8.16 -16.95
C ILE A 335 5.29 9.21 -16.37
N SER A 336 6.36 8.79 -15.70
CA SER A 336 7.36 9.72 -15.16
C SER A 336 8.02 10.54 -16.29
N LYS A 337 8.39 9.88 -17.38
CA LYS A 337 8.91 10.60 -18.55
C LYS A 337 7.90 11.56 -19.15
N MET A 338 6.65 11.14 -19.33
CA MET A 338 5.58 12.01 -19.85
C MET A 338 5.37 13.25 -18.96
N PHE A 339 5.41 13.09 -17.65
CA PHE A 339 5.29 14.20 -16.70
C PHE A 339 6.45 15.18 -16.84
N VAL A 340 7.68 14.71 -16.88
CA VAL A 340 8.89 15.54 -17.05
C VAL A 340 8.81 16.31 -18.37
N ASP A 341 8.48 15.64 -19.46
CA ASP A 341 8.35 16.25 -20.80
C ASP A 341 7.24 17.30 -20.83
N TYR A 342 6.09 17.02 -20.22
CA TYR A 342 4.97 17.95 -20.16
C TYR A 342 5.29 19.18 -19.32
N VAL A 343 5.91 19.03 -18.16
CA VAL A 343 6.35 20.17 -17.33
C VAL A 343 7.35 21.02 -18.09
N ALA A 344 8.29 20.42 -18.81
CA ALA A 344 9.24 21.16 -19.65
C ALA A 344 8.52 21.94 -20.77
N GLN A 345 7.50 21.35 -21.38
CA GLN A 345 6.71 21.98 -22.45
C GLN A 345 5.92 23.21 -21.94
N ILE A 346 5.33 23.11 -20.73
CA ILE A 346 4.51 24.18 -20.15
C ILE A 346 5.30 25.14 -19.25
N ALA A 347 6.59 24.90 -19.07
CA ALA A 347 7.45 25.74 -18.24
C ALA A 347 7.41 27.20 -18.70
N PRO A 348 7.08 28.15 -17.81
CA PRO A 348 6.97 29.55 -18.19
C PRO A 348 8.34 30.17 -18.42
N LYS A 349 8.36 31.18 -19.28
CA LYS A 349 9.57 32.01 -19.48
C LYS A 349 9.89 32.80 -18.20
N GLY A 350 11.17 33.02 -17.96
CA GLY A 350 11.64 33.82 -16.80
C GLY A 350 11.94 33.03 -15.55
N VAL A 351 11.71 31.72 -15.54
CA VAL A 351 12.11 30.79 -14.47
C VAL A 351 12.77 29.54 -15.05
N ARG A 352 13.53 28.85 -14.23
CA ARG A 352 14.03 27.50 -14.51
C ARG A 352 13.18 26.49 -13.75
N VAL A 353 12.70 25.46 -14.45
CA VAL A 353 11.89 24.40 -13.85
C VAL A 353 12.64 23.08 -13.96
N GLU A 354 12.83 22.43 -12.83
CA GLU A 354 13.48 21.13 -12.70
C GLU A 354 12.49 20.15 -12.09
N VAL A 355 12.37 18.95 -12.67
CA VAL A 355 11.57 17.85 -12.14
C VAL A 355 12.51 16.70 -11.79
N THR A 356 12.47 16.29 -10.55
CA THR A 356 13.24 15.14 -10.05
C THR A 356 12.30 13.98 -9.78
N PRO A 357 12.34 12.89 -10.57
CA PRO A 357 11.66 11.65 -10.21
C PRO A 357 12.19 11.11 -8.90
N MET A 358 11.31 10.61 -8.04
CA MET A 358 11.70 10.09 -6.72
C MET A 358 11.53 8.57 -6.68
N HIS A 359 10.30 8.08 -6.61
CA HIS A 359 10.00 6.66 -6.59
C HIS A 359 8.69 6.39 -7.35
N GLY A 360 8.47 5.13 -7.65
CA GLY A 360 7.27 4.68 -8.33
C GLY A 360 7.12 3.17 -8.23
N GLY A 361 5.97 2.68 -8.62
CA GLY A 361 5.65 1.28 -8.66
C GLY A 361 4.47 1.02 -9.59
N GLU A 362 4.43 -0.17 -10.15
CA GLU A 362 3.40 -0.58 -11.08
C GLU A 362 2.06 -0.82 -10.40
N ALA A 363 0.98 -0.52 -11.11
CA ALA A 363 -0.33 -1.02 -10.73
C ALA A 363 -0.42 -2.53 -11.00
N TYR A 364 -1.22 -3.21 -10.23
CA TYR A 364 -1.48 -4.63 -10.42
C TYR A 364 -2.98 -4.89 -10.62
N LEU A 365 -3.30 -5.83 -11.51
CA LEU A 365 -4.67 -6.32 -11.72
C LEU A 365 -4.65 -7.84 -11.74
N CYS A 366 -5.35 -8.46 -10.78
CA CYS A 366 -5.49 -9.90 -10.69
C CYS A 366 -6.44 -10.43 -11.75
N PRO A 367 -6.05 -11.45 -12.53
CA PRO A 367 -6.97 -12.11 -13.45
C PRO A 367 -8.08 -12.85 -12.70
N THR A 368 -9.31 -12.38 -12.81
CA THR A 368 -10.47 -12.97 -12.08
C THR A 368 -10.94 -14.30 -12.67
N ASP A 369 -10.48 -14.66 -13.85
CA ASP A 369 -10.68 -15.98 -14.47
C ASP A 369 -9.66 -17.02 -14.03
N HIS A 370 -8.61 -16.61 -13.29
CA HIS A 370 -7.59 -17.51 -12.79
C HIS A 370 -8.14 -18.49 -11.72
N PHE A 371 -7.64 -19.72 -11.74
CA PHE A 371 -8.13 -20.77 -10.81
C PHE A 371 -7.99 -20.39 -9.32
N ALA A 372 -6.95 -19.65 -8.95
CA ALA A 372 -6.72 -19.23 -7.56
C ALA A 372 -7.79 -18.23 -7.11
N TYR A 373 -8.18 -17.28 -7.97
CA TYR A 373 -9.27 -16.35 -7.67
C TYR A 373 -10.58 -17.09 -7.44
N ARG A 374 -10.93 -18.04 -8.30
CA ARG A 374 -12.12 -18.87 -8.14
C ARG A 374 -12.10 -19.75 -6.90
N ALA A 375 -10.91 -20.24 -6.50
CA ALA A 375 -10.74 -20.97 -5.25
C ALA A 375 -10.97 -20.06 -4.03
N ALA A 376 -10.45 -18.83 -4.06
CA ALA A 376 -10.68 -17.82 -3.03
C ALA A 376 -12.17 -17.45 -2.93
N GLU A 377 -12.87 -17.18 -4.04
CA GLU A 377 -14.33 -16.95 -4.05
C GLU A 377 -15.11 -18.07 -3.35
N LYS A 378 -14.78 -19.33 -3.65
CA LYS A 378 -15.41 -20.49 -3.00
C LYS A 378 -15.11 -20.55 -1.50
N GLY A 379 -13.88 -20.21 -1.10
CA GLY A 379 -13.47 -20.14 0.29
C GLY A 379 -14.27 -19.09 1.05
N PHE A 380 -14.37 -17.90 0.50
CA PHE A 380 -15.16 -16.80 1.06
C PHE A 380 -16.65 -17.13 1.16
N TYR A 381 -17.22 -17.71 0.11
CA TYR A 381 -18.61 -18.17 0.14
C TYR A 381 -18.87 -19.16 1.28
N LYS A 382 -17.98 -20.14 1.48
CA LYS A 382 -18.09 -21.11 2.58
C LYS A 382 -17.92 -20.47 3.96
N ALA A 383 -17.04 -19.47 4.07
CA ALA A 383 -16.75 -18.81 5.35
C ALA A 383 -17.84 -17.81 5.76
N PHE A 384 -18.33 -17.00 4.82
CA PHE A 384 -19.22 -15.85 5.05
C PHE A 384 -20.66 -16.08 4.57
N GLY A 385 -20.95 -17.16 3.84
CA GLY A 385 -22.29 -17.47 3.33
C GLY A 385 -22.71 -16.64 2.11
N GLN A 386 -21.80 -15.83 1.56
CA GLN A 386 -22.06 -14.99 0.39
C GLN A 386 -20.82 -14.85 -0.49
N LYS A 387 -21.03 -14.52 -1.76
CA LYS A 387 -19.96 -14.30 -2.72
C LYS A 387 -19.23 -12.99 -2.38
N PRO A 388 -17.90 -12.98 -2.33
CA PRO A 388 -17.15 -11.75 -2.07
C PRO A 388 -17.30 -10.77 -3.24
N VAL A 389 -17.17 -9.49 -2.95
CA VAL A 389 -17.08 -8.42 -3.97
C VAL A 389 -15.61 -8.27 -4.37
N GLY A 390 -15.34 -8.27 -5.68
CA GLY A 390 -14.01 -7.91 -6.20
C GLY A 390 -13.80 -6.41 -6.13
N VAL A 391 -12.71 -5.97 -5.51
CA VAL A 391 -12.39 -4.55 -5.36
C VAL A 391 -10.94 -4.28 -5.73
N ARG A 392 -10.67 -3.14 -6.36
CA ARG A 392 -9.32 -2.60 -6.53
C ARG A 392 -9.02 -1.68 -5.35
N ARG A 393 -7.79 -1.62 -4.90
CA ARG A 393 -7.38 -0.83 -3.73
C ARG A 393 -6.17 0.05 -3.99
N VAL A 394 -5.73 0.75 -2.96
CA VAL A 394 -4.65 1.74 -2.94
C VAL A 394 -3.61 1.25 -1.97
N GLU A 395 -3.16 0.22 -1.83
CA GLU A 395 -2.09 -0.15 -0.89
C GLU A 395 -0.83 -0.51 -1.65
#